data_66ca850a8b52676b47936a5f287ae02a
#
_entry.id   66ca850a8b52676b47936a5f287ae02a
#
_cell.length_a   1.000
_cell.length_b   1.000
_cell.length_c   1.000
_cell.angle_alpha   90.00
_cell.angle_beta   90.00
_cell.angle_gamma   90.00
#
_symmetry.space_group_name_H-M   'P 1'
#
loop_
_entity.id
_entity.type
_entity.pdbx_description
1 polymer ?
#
loop_
_entity_poly.entity_id
_entity_poly.type
_entity_poly.pdbx_seq_one_letter_code
_entity_poly.pdbx_strand_id
1 'polypeptide(L)'
;MDIAKSGEELIHICEEQSISLSEYAIIREMEDNDLSREEVFLKMKKTLDVMKDAASEAREKEIFSVSGLIGGDAYKMQQYLKPGNSLTGDTMVLAMSMALSSSEVNASMGKIVACPTAGSCGILPAVILTAGEKLNKNDEELMKALFAAAAVGMIIGRNATFAGAEGGCQAECGSASAMAAAAVVEMMGGTPKMSLDAGAIVFKNILGLVCDPVAGLVEIPCAKRNASGAISALCTVDLVMAGVESKIPFDDTVSAMYKVGRSLPAELRETALGGVAVTKAGLALKKKVYGE
;
A
#
# COMPACT_ATOMS: atom_id res chain seq x y z
N MET A 1 -1.93 -15.18 -23.00
CA MET A 1 -1.95 -15.80 -21.65
C MET A 1 -3.33 -15.66 -21.04
N ASP A 2 -3.82 -16.67 -20.29
CA ASP A 2 -5.14 -16.60 -19.67
C ASP A 2 -5.22 -15.50 -18.60
N ILE A 3 -6.40 -14.88 -18.48
CA ILE A 3 -6.65 -13.85 -17.49
C ILE A 3 -7.11 -14.50 -16.19
N ALA A 4 -6.29 -14.46 -15.15
CA ALA A 4 -6.66 -14.93 -13.83
C ALA A 4 -7.86 -14.14 -13.28
N LYS A 5 -8.87 -14.85 -12.81
CA LYS A 5 -10.08 -14.27 -12.20
C LYS A 5 -10.06 -14.34 -10.68
N SER A 6 -9.18 -15.17 -10.13
CA SER A 6 -8.99 -15.39 -8.70
C SER A 6 -7.51 -15.55 -8.37
N GLY A 7 -7.18 -15.49 -7.09
CA GLY A 7 -5.83 -15.78 -6.62
C GLY A 7 -5.46 -17.24 -6.84
N GLU A 8 -6.40 -18.17 -6.71
CA GLU A 8 -6.18 -19.57 -7.01
C GLU A 8 -5.81 -19.80 -8.48
N GLU A 9 -6.55 -19.18 -9.43
CA GLU A 9 -6.21 -19.23 -10.84
C GLU A 9 -4.85 -18.57 -11.14
N LEU A 10 -4.52 -17.48 -10.47
CA LEU A 10 -3.23 -16.80 -10.62
C LEU A 10 -2.07 -17.71 -10.19
N ILE A 11 -2.20 -18.39 -9.04
CA ILE A 11 -1.21 -19.36 -8.57
C ILE A 11 -1.06 -20.47 -9.62
N HIS A 12 -2.17 -21.06 -10.05
CA HIS A 12 -2.18 -22.17 -11.02
C HIS A 12 -1.47 -21.81 -12.34
N ILE A 13 -1.80 -20.65 -12.93
CA ILE A 13 -1.14 -20.16 -14.15
C ILE A 13 0.36 -19.98 -13.94
N CYS A 14 0.77 -19.38 -12.80
CA CYS A 14 2.17 -19.17 -12.50
C CYS A 14 2.93 -20.50 -12.32
N GLU A 15 2.33 -21.49 -11.66
CA GLU A 15 2.93 -22.80 -11.44
C GLU A 15 3.01 -23.61 -12.73
N GLU A 16 1.94 -23.68 -13.54
CA GLU A 16 1.92 -24.40 -14.82
C GLU A 16 2.96 -23.86 -15.81
N GLN A 17 3.08 -22.52 -15.88
CA GLN A 17 4.00 -21.88 -16.80
C GLN A 17 5.40 -21.65 -16.20
N SER A 18 5.60 -22.03 -14.93
CA SER A 18 6.85 -21.81 -14.19
C SER A 18 7.31 -20.33 -14.23
N ILE A 19 6.37 -19.40 -14.04
CA ILE A 19 6.62 -17.96 -14.01
C ILE A 19 6.27 -17.36 -12.65
N SER A 20 6.81 -16.18 -12.37
CA SER A 20 6.49 -15.37 -11.18
C SER A 20 5.22 -14.55 -11.37
N LEU A 21 4.68 -13.98 -10.27
CA LEU A 21 3.58 -13.01 -10.34
C LEU A 21 3.97 -11.77 -11.16
N SER A 22 5.21 -11.30 -11.02
CA SER A 22 5.71 -10.18 -11.79
C SER A 22 5.76 -10.49 -13.29
N GLU A 23 6.23 -11.67 -13.66
CA GLU A 23 6.28 -12.07 -15.07
C GLU A 23 4.87 -12.22 -15.65
N TYR A 24 3.93 -12.80 -14.88
CA TYR A 24 2.53 -12.83 -15.27
C TYR A 24 1.99 -11.42 -15.59
N ALA A 25 2.20 -10.45 -14.67
CA ALA A 25 1.73 -9.08 -14.87
C ALA A 25 2.40 -8.39 -16.08
N ILE A 26 3.70 -8.63 -16.28
CA ILE A 26 4.42 -8.07 -17.45
C ILE A 26 3.83 -8.61 -18.75
N ILE A 27 3.62 -9.91 -18.86
CA ILE A 27 3.04 -10.52 -20.09
C ILE A 27 1.61 -10.00 -20.30
N ARG A 28 0.82 -9.89 -19.24
CA ARG A 28 -0.54 -9.32 -19.35
C ARG A 28 -0.52 -7.87 -19.84
N GLU A 29 0.38 -7.02 -19.29
CA GLU A 29 0.49 -5.62 -19.72
C GLU A 29 0.92 -5.50 -21.18
N MET A 30 1.82 -6.40 -21.64
CA MET A 30 2.23 -6.46 -23.04
C MET A 30 1.07 -6.83 -23.96
N GLU A 31 0.29 -7.88 -23.61
CA GLU A 31 -0.82 -8.38 -24.44
C GLU A 31 -2.02 -7.42 -24.44
N ASP A 32 -2.39 -6.87 -23.27
CA ASP A 32 -3.58 -6.03 -23.13
C ASP A 32 -3.40 -4.65 -23.81
N ASN A 33 -2.16 -4.19 -23.97
CA ASN A 33 -1.85 -2.86 -24.51
C ASN A 33 -1.05 -2.89 -25.82
N ASP A 34 -0.77 -4.05 -26.38
CA ASP A 34 0.06 -4.25 -27.58
C ASP A 34 1.42 -3.54 -27.46
N LEU A 35 2.12 -3.78 -26.34
CA LEU A 35 3.38 -3.17 -26.01
C LEU A 35 4.52 -4.18 -26.02
N SER A 36 5.71 -3.72 -26.40
CA SER A 36 6.94 -4.46 -26.18
C SER A 36 7.30 -4.48 -24.69
N ARG A 37 8.11 -5.46 -24.29
CA ARG A 37 8.63 -5.55 -22.92
C ARG A 37 9.39 -4.29 -22.49
N GLU A 38 10.19 -3.73 -23.39
CA GLU A 38 10.94 -2.50 -23.15
C GLU A 38 10.01 -1.31 -22.88
N GLU A 39 8.92 -1.17 -23.62
CA GLU A 39 7.92 -0.11 -23.39
C GLU A 39 7.20 -0.27 -22.05
N VAL A 40 6.87 -1.51 -21.67
CA VAL A 40 6.28 -1.83 -20.38
C VAL A 40 7.22 -1.44 -19.23
N PHE A 41 8.50 -1.80 -19.32
CA PHE A 41 9.51 -1.41 -18.32
C PHE A 41 9.77 0.10 -18.30
N LEU A 42 9.77 0.77 -19.46
CA LEU A 42 9.92 2.22 -19.52
C LEU A 42 8.76 2.96 -18.82
N LYS A 43 7.52 2.47 -18.96
CA LYS A 43 6.36 3.00 -18.22
C LYS A 43 6.53 2.77 -16.72
N MET A 44 6.89 1.55 -16.29
CA MET A 44 7.08 1.22 -14.89
C MET A 44 8.25 2.02 -14.28
N LYS A 45 9.31 2.29 -15.03
CA LYS A 45 10.42 3.13 -14.58
C LYS A 45 9.95 4.55 -14.20
N LYS A 46 9.09 5.15 -15.01
CA LYS A 46 8.51 6.47 -14.69
C LYS A 46 7.66 6.43 -13.42
N THR A 47 6.94 5.34 -13.20
CA THR A 47 6.17 5.10 -11.98
C THR A 47 7.09 4.96 -10.77
N LEU A 48 8.14 4.14 -10.87
CA LEU A 48 9.15 3.96 -9.83
C LEU A 48 9.85 5.28 -9.46
N ASP A 49 10.20 6.10 -10.47
CA ASP A 49 10.86 7.39 -10.23
C ASP A 49 9.96 8.32 -9.40
N VAL A 50 8.69 8.45 -9.76
CA VAL A 50 7.73 9.25 -8.98
C VAL A 50 7.56 8.70 -7.56
N MET A 51 7.55 7.38 -7.37
CA MET A 51 7.48 6.77 -6.04
C MET A 51 8.73 7.08 -5.21
N LYS A 52 9.92 7.02 -5.81
CA LYS A 52 11.18 7.38 -5.14
C LYS A 52 11.20 8.84 -4.71
N ASP A 53 10.83 9.74 -5.60
CA ASP A 53 10.78 11.18 -5.34
C ASP A 53 9.82 11.48 -4.17
N ALA A 54 8.59 10.97 -4.24
CA ALA A 54 7.60 11.18 -3.19
C ALA A 54 7.98 10.57 -1.84
N ALA A 55 8.65 9.40 -1.84
CA ALA A 55 9.13 8.74 -0.62
C ALA A 55 10.32 9.46 0.03
N SER A 56 11.06 10.29 -0.69
CA SER A 56 12.24 11.01 -0.18
C SER A 56 11.99 12.48 0.15
N GLU A 57 11.16 13.19 -0.60
CA GLU A 57 11.07 14.65 -0.58
C GLU A 57 10.77 15.24 0.80
N ALA A 58 9.76 14.73 1.52
CA ALA A 58 9.40 15.24 2.85
C ALA A 58 10.31 14.69 3.98
N ARG A 59 11.24 13.81 3.66
CA ARG A 59 12.30 13.35 4.58
C ARG A 59 13.50 14.30 4.59
N GLU A 60 13.74 15.00 3.50
CA GLU A 60 14.86 15.95 3.34
C GLU A 60 14.52 17.34 3.87
N LYS A 61 13.26 17.74 3.80
CA LYS A 61 12.75 19.02 4.28
C LYS A 61 11.33 18.88 4.82
N GLU A 62 10.93 19.75 5.74
CA GLU A 62 9.56 19.77 6.21
C GLU A 62 8.61 20.20 5.08
N ILE A 63 7.61 19.38 4.81
CA ILE A 63 6.51 19.68 3.87
C ILE A 63 5.22 19.66 4.67
N PHE A 64 4.37 20.66 4.45
CA PHE A 64 3.08 20.79 5.12
C PHE A 64 1.95 20.68 4.10
N SER A 65 0.86 20.06 4.51
CA SER A 65 -0.36 19.97 3.71
C SER A 65 -0.96 21.35 3.44
N VAL A 66 -1.75 21.45 2.37
CA VAL A 66 -2.45 22.71 2.02
C VAL A 66 -3.38 23.17 3.16
N SER A 67 -3.99 22.24 3.88
CA SER A 67 -4.85 22.53 5.04
C SER A 67 -4.08 22.93 6.30
N GLY A 68 -2.80 22.58 6.38
CA GLY A 68 -1.96 22.72 7.58
C GLY A 68 -2.27 21.71 8.69
N LEU A 69 -3.03 20.63 8.41
CA LEU A 69 -3.36 19.60 9.41
C LEU A 69 -2.23 18.60 9.64
N ILE A 70 -1.44 18.30 8.60
CA ILE A 70 -0.27 17.42 8.69
C ILE A 70 0.96 18.06 8.05
N GLY A 71 2.12 17.60 8.42
CA GLY A 71 3.40 17.98 7.80
C GLY A 71 4.57 17.91 8.77
N GLY A 72 5.76 17.72 8.20
CA GLY A 72 7.01 17.62 8.93
C GLY A 72 7.21 16.32 9.72
N ASP A 73 6.28 15.38 9.66
CA ASP A 73 6.39 14.12 10.41
C ASP A 73 7.40 13.17 9.75
N ALA A 74 7.45 13.15 8.41
CA ALA A 74 8.46 12.38 7.68
C ALA A 74 9.87 12.88 7.99
N TYR A 75 10.07 14.20 8.04
CA TYR A 75 11.34 14.81 8.42
C TYR A 75 11.74 14.44 9.85
N LYS A 76 10.82 14.53 10.83
CA LYS A 76 11.07 14.12 12.22
C LYS A 76 11.46 12.63 12.30
N MET A 77 10.78 11.75 11.55
CA MET A 77 11.13 10.33 11.50
C MET A 77 12.51 10.11 10.90
N GLN A 78 12.89 10.86 9.87
CA GLN A 78 14.24 10.81 9.31
C GLN A 78 15.31 11.28 10.32
N GLN A 79 15.03 12.33 11.09
CA GLN A 79 15.95 12.79 12.16
C GLN A 79 16.04 11.79 13.32
N TYR A 80 14.99 11.00 13.56
CA TYR A 80 14.98 9.93 14.56
C TYR A 80 15.73 8.68 14.10
N LEU A 81 15.93 8.48 12.79
CA LEU A 81 16.66 7.36 12.21
C LEU A 81 18.16 7.48 12.48
N LYS A 82 18.55 7.14 13.71
CA LYS A 82 19.94 7.09 14.18
C LYS A 82 20.21 5.72 14.77
N PRO A 83 21.40 5.15 14.56
CA PRO A 83 21.75 3.83 15.11
C PRO A 83 21.46 3.72 16.62
N GLY A 84 20.69 2.71 16.99
CA GLY A 84 20.37 2.40 18.38
C GLY A 84 19.22 3.20 19.02
N ASN A 85 18.59 4.14 18.30
CA ASN A 85 17.46 4.91 18.85
C ASN A 85 16.14 4.17 18.78
N SER A 86 15.95 3.33 17.76
CA SER A 86 14.64 2.76 17.47
C SER A 86 14.38 1.46 18.22
N LEU A 87 13.14 1.29 18.73
CA LEU A 87 12.68 0.04 19.33
C LEU A 87 12.51 -1.07 18.29
N THR A 88 12.03 -0.72 17.07
CA THR A 88 11.66 -1.67 16.01
C THR A 88 12.76 -1.90 14.97
N GLY A 89 13.91 -1.26 15.14
CA GLY A 89 15.03 -1.30 14.19
C GLY A 89 14.88 -0.29 13.05
N ASP A 90 16.00 0.03 12.44
CA ASP A 90 16.11 1.12 11.47
C ASP A 90 15.28 0.89 10.21
N THR A 91 15.14 -0.36 9.77
CA THR A 91 14.30 -0.74 8.60
C THR A 91 12.84 -0.30 8.77
N MET A 92 12.25 -0.54 9.95
CA MET A 92 10.86 -0.16 10.22
C MET A 92 10.70 1.36 10.32
N VAL A 93 11.66 2.06 10.95
CA VAL A 93 11.66 3.54 11.04
C VAL A 93 11.78 4.16 9.64
N LEU A 94 12.63 3.60 8.78
CA LEU A 94 12.79 4.01 7.39
C LEU A 94 11.48 3.87 6.61
N ALA A 95 10.82 2.71 6.70
CA ALA A 95 9.53 2.48 6.04
C ALA A 95 8.46 3.48 6.51
N MET A 96 8.36 3.74 7.81
CA MET A 96 7.43 4.75 8.35
C MET A 96 7.73 6.15 7.81
N SER A 97 9.02 6.53 7.76
CA SER A 97 9.46 7.83 7.23
C SER A 97 9.08 7.99 5.76
N MET A 98 9.32 6.96 4.92
CA MET A 98 8.96 6.97 3.50
C MET A 98 7.44 7.03 3.28
N ALA A 99 6.66 6.27 4.06
CA ALA A 99 5.20 6.27 3.96
C ALA A 99 4.59 7.64 4.34
N LEU A 100 5.11 8.26 5.39
CA LEU A 100 4.73 9.62 5.80
C LEU A 100 5.13 10.64 4.73
N SER A 101 6.34 10.52 4.14
CA SER A 101 6.79 11.42 3.08
C SER A 101 5.82 11.44 1.90
N SER A 102 5.49 10.28 1.34
CA SER A 102 4.53 10.19 0.24
C SER A 102 3.16 10.77 0.61
N SER A 103 2.69 10.55 1.86
CA SER A 103 1.42 11.12 2.34
C SER A 103 1.47 12.65 2.47
N GLU A 104 2.57 13.21 2.96
CA GLU A 104 2.77 14.66 3.09
C GLU A 104 2.92 15.32 1.71
N VAL A 105 3.65 14.70 0.78
CA VAL A 105 3.74 15.14 -0.61
C VAL A 105 2.36 15.15 -1.27
N ASN A 106 1.56 14.08 -1.11
CA ASN A 106 0.18 14.04 -1.60
C ASN A 106 -0.67 15.19 -1.04
N ALA A 107 -0.64 15.39 0.27
CA ALA A 107 -1.44 16.41 0.96
C ALA A 107 -0.97 17.85 0.68
N SER A 108 0.25 18.04 0.20
CA SER A 108 0.78 19.33 -0.28
C SER A 108 0.52 19.59 -1.76
N MET A 109 -0.27 18.75 -2.44
CA MET A 109 -0.53 18.77 -3.89
C MET A 109 0.69 18.46 -4.75
N GLY A 110 1.66 17.73 -4.19
CA GLY A 110 2.81 17.21 -4.92
C GLY A 110 2.46 15.98 -5.76
N LYS A 111 3.44 15.50 -6.53
CA LYS A 111 3.26 14.39 -7.45
C LYS A 111 3.48 13.06 -6.75
N ILE A 112 2.48 12.18 -6.77
CA ILE A 112 2.53 10.81 -6.22
C ILE A 112 2.00 9.79 -7.23
N VAL A 113 2.18 8.51 -6.93
CA VAL A 113 1.48 7.42 -7.59
C VAL A 113 0.35 6.94 -6.69
N ALA A 114 -0.89 6.91 -7.21
CA ALA A 114 -2.00 6.26 -6.52
C ALA A 114 -1.83 4.73 -6.62
N CYS A 115 -1.59 4.05 -5.47
CA CYS A 115 -1.28 2.62 -5.45
C CYS A 115 -1.89 1.89 -4.23
N PRO A 116 -3.18 1.42 -4.32
CA PRO A 116 -4.11 1.61 -5.45
C PRO A 116 -4.84 2.96 -5.43
N THR A 117 -4.86 3.71 -4.30
CA THR A 117 -5.52 5.02 -4.17
C THR A 117 -4.55 6.09 -3.69
N ALA A 118 -4.92 7.38 -3.83
CA ALA A 118 -4.15 8.48 -3.24
C ALA A 118 -4.12 8.39 -1.70
N GLY A 119 -5.18 7.87 -1.08
CA GLY A 119 -5.26 7.68 0.37
C GLY A 119 -4.29 6.64 0.93
N SER A 120 -3.80 5.72 0.10
CA SER A 120 -2.84 4.68 0.46
C SER A 120 -1.49 4.80 -0.28
N CYS A 121 -1.22 5.94 -0.90
CA CYS A 121 -0.08 6.17 -1.79
C CYS A 121 1.30 5.98 -1.14
N GLY A 122 1.38 6.02 0.18
CA GLY A 122 2.63 5.87 0.92
C GLY A 122 3.04 4.42 1.20
N ILE A 123 2.10 3.47 1.17
CA ILE A 123 2.35 2.10 1.64
C ILE A 123 3.27 1.34 0.68
N LEU A 124 2.83 1.17 -0.57
CA LEU A 124 3.56 0.37 -1.54
C LEU A 124 4.98 0.91 -1.82
N PRO A 125 5.18 2.23 -2.08
CA PRO A 125 6.52 2.77 -2.24
C PRO A 125 7.42 2.54 -1.03
N ALA A 126 6.93 2.82 0.19
CA ALA A 126 7.70 2.64 1.41
C ALA A 126 8.18 1.20 1.60
N VAL A 127 7.30 0.23 1.37
CA VAL A 127 7.61 -1.20 1.55
C VAL A 127 8.61 -1.67 0.49
N ILE A 128 8.35 -1.38 -0.79
CA ILE A 128 9.22 -1.82 -1.90
C ILE A 128 10.62 -1.18 -1.81
N LEU A 129 10.68 0.12 -1.54
CA LEU A 129 11.98 0.82 -1.47
C LEU A 129 12.78 0.40 -0.24
N THR A 130 12.13 0.26 0.93
CA THR A 130 12.80 -0.19 2.16
C THR A 130 13.29 -1.63 2.03
N ALA A 131 12.47 -2.54 1.50
CA ALA A 131 12.89 -3.91 1.24
C ALA A 131 14.01 -3.98 0.20
N GLY A 132 13.90 -3.18 -0.88
CA GLY A 132 14.92 -3.09 -1.91
C GLY A 132 16.26 -2.61 -1.37
N GLU A 133 16.27 -1.59 -0.51
CA GLU A 133 17.50 -1.12 0.16
C GLU A 133 18.09 -2.21 1.05
N LYS A 134 17.26 -2.86 1.89
CA LYS A 134 17.69 -3.94 2.77
C LYS A 134 18.27 -5.14 2.05
N LEU A 135 17.72 -5.48 0.86
CA LEU A 135 18.09 -6.64 0.05
C LEU A 135 19.08 -6.29 -1.07
N ASN A 136 19.56 -5.05 -1.15
CA ASN A 136 20.45 -4.53 -2.21
C ASN A 136 19.91 -4.76 -3.63
N LYS A 137 18.62 -4.50 -3.86
CA LYS A 137 17.95 -4.65 -5.14
C LYS A 137 18.14 -3.45 -6.05
N ASN A 138 18.34 -3.71 -7.34
CA ASN A 138 18.43 -2.67 -8.36
C ASN A 138 17.04 -2.24 -8.87
N ASP A 139 16.98 -1.21 -9.73
CA ASP A 139 15.74 -0.65 -10.24
C ASP A 139 14.91 -1.66 -11.05
N GLU A 140 15.54 -2.57 -11.79
CA GLU A 140 14.82 -3.61 -12.53
C GLU A 140 14.11 -4.58 -11.58
N GLU A 141 14.76 -4.98 -10.48
CA GLU A 141 14.17 -5.83 -9.46
C GLU A 141 13.05 -5.12 -8.69
N LEU A 142 13.18 -3.80 -8.43
CA LEU A 142 12.10 -2.99 -7.85
C LEU A 142 10.90 -2.88 -8.80
N MET A 143 11.13 -2.69 -10.10
CA MET A 143 10.06 -2.69 -11.10
C MET A 143 9.35 -4.05 -11.17
N LYS A 144 10.07 -5.17 -11.11
CA LYS A 144 9.46 -6.51 -11.02
C LYS A 144 8.56 -6.63 -9.79
N ALA A 145 9.00 -6.15 -8.63
CA ALA A 145 8.16 -6.14 -7.44
C ALA A 145 6.88 -5.29 -7.62
N LEU A 146 6.96 -4.16 -8.32
CA LEU A 146 5.77 -3.36 -8.65
C LEU A 146 4.82 -4.12 -9.60
N PHE A 147 5.33 -4.90 -10.55
CA PHE A 147 4.50 -5.77 -11.39
C PHE A 147 3.87 -6.90 -10.58
N ALA A 148 4.59 -7.53 -9.63
CA ALA A 148 4.01 -8.51 -8.72
C ALA A 148 2.88 -7.90 -7.87
N ALA A 149 3.08 -6.69 -7.34
CA ALA A 149 2.03 -5.94 -6.65
C ALA A 149 0.81 -5.70 -7.56
N ALA A 150 1.04 -5.35 -8.84
CA ALA A 150 -0.04 -5.13 -9.80
C ALA A 150 -0.83 -6.41 -10.08
N ALA A 151 -0.18 -7.59 -10.20
CA ALA A 151 -0.85 -8.88 -10.35
C ALA A 151 -1.86 -9.12 -9.22
N VAL A 152 -1.44 -8.89 -7.97
CA VAL A 152 -2.31 -9.03 -6.79
C VAL A 152 -3.42 -7.98 -6.80
N GLY A 153 -3.10 -6.75 -7.16
CA GLY A 153 -4.07 -5.65 -7.30
C GLY A 153 -5.16 -5.95 -8.32
N MET A 154 -4.82 -6.57 -9.46
CA MET A 154 -5.81 -6.98 -10.45
C MET A 154 -6.86 -7.95 -9.88
N ILE A 155 -6.44 -8.92 -9.08
CA ILE A 155 -7.36 -9.87 -8.43
C ILE A 155 -8.26 -9.15 -7.42
N ILE A 156 -7.69 -8.25 -6.58
CA ILE A 156 -8.47 -7.47 -5.62
C ILE A 156 -9.49 -6.58 -6.32
N GLY A 157 -9.06 -5.80 -7.34
CA GLY A 157 -9.92 -4.88 -8.06
C GLY A 157 -11.04 -5.55 -8.84
N ARG A 158 -10.81 -6.80 -9.28
CA ARG A 158 -11.82 -7.61 -9.96
C ARG A 158 -12.90 -8.14 -9.03
N ASN A 159 -12.52 -8.56 -7.82
CA ASN A 159 -13.39 -9.32 -6.90
C ASN A 159 -13.90 -8.49 -5.70
N ALA A 160 -13.39 -7.26 -5.55
CA ALA A 160 -13.75 -6.36 -4.46
C ALA A 160 -13.70 -4.89 -4.93
N THR A 161 -13.30 -3.99 -4.02
CA THR A 161 -13.14 -2.55 -4.29
C THR A 161 -11.85 -2.04 -3.65
N PHE A 162 -11.31 -0.93 -4.19
CA PHE A 162 -10.26 -0.14 -3.57
C PHE A 162 -10.80 1.11 -2.87
N ALA A 163 -12.06 1.46 -3.10
CA ALA A 163 -12.61 2.73 -2.64
C ALA A 163 -12.97 2.70 -1.16
N GLY A 164 -12.43 3.66 -0.39
CA GLY A 164 -12.76 3.87 1.01
C GLY A 164 -14.24 4.16 1.23
N ALA A 165 -14.88 4.85 0.27
CA ALA A 165 -16.31 5.15 0.25
C ALA A 165 -17.21 3.89 0.13
N GLU A 166 -16.70 2.80 -0.39
CA GLU A 166 -17.43 1.53 -0.50
C GLU A 166 -17.04 0.53 0.58
N GLY A 167 -15.74 0.42 0.85
CA GLY A 167 -15.19 -0.66 1.67
C GLY A 167 -14.50 -0.22 2.97
N GLY A 168 -14.46 1.08 3.28
CA GLY A 168 -13.67 1.59 4.40
C GLY A 168 -12.17 1.64 4.06
N CYS A 169 -11.36 2.11 5.01
CA CYS A 169 -9.91 2.20 4.82
C CYS A 169 -9.22 0.83 4.67
N GLN A 170 -9.86 -0.26 5.09
CA GLN A 170 -9.40 -1.62 4.81
C GLN A 170 -9.30 -1.92 3.31
N ALA A 171 -10.18 -1.32 2.49
CA ALA A 171 -10.14 -1.47 1.04
C ALA A 171 -8.94 -0.74 0.42
N GLU A 172 -8.58 0.43 0.93
CA GLU A 172 -7.44 1.21 0.45
C GLU A 172 -6.11 0.73 1.03
N CYS A 173 -5.91 0.96 2.35
CA CYS A 173 -4.67 0.61 3.05
C CYS A 173 -4.47 -0.91 3.13
N GLY A 174 -5.55 -1.69 3.27
CA GLY A 174 -5.47 -3.15 3.27
C GLY A 174 -5.00 -3.69 1.93
N SER A 175 -5.56 -3.20 0.82
CA SER A 175 -5.13 -3.60 -0.51
C SER A 175 -3.68 -3.18 -0.79
N ALA A 176 -3.31 -1.93 -0.50
CA ALA A 176 -1.93 -1.47 -0.67
C ALA A 176 -0.93 -2.32 0.13
N SER A 177 -1.24 -2.63 1.39
CA SER A 177 -0.39 -3.45 2.24
C SER A 177 -0.32 -4.91 1.77
N ALA A 178 -1.44 -5.49 1.30
CA ALA A 178 -1.48 -6.84 0.75
C ALA A 178 -0.67 -6.96 -0.54
N MET A 179 -0.84 -6.01 -1.46
CA MET A 179 -0.05 -5.89 -2.70
C MET A 179 1.46 -5.77 -2.39
N ALA A 180 1.81 -4.93 -1.42
CA ALA A 180 3.19 -4.69 -1.03
C ALA A 180 3.83 -5.92 -0.37
N ALA A 181 3.12 -6.58 0.54
CA ALA A 181 3.63 -7.79 1.20
C ALA A 181 3.86 -8.92 0.19
N ALA A 182 2.90 -9.17 -0.70
CA ALA A 182 3.02 -10.17 -1.75
C ALA A 182 4.23 -9.93 -2.68
N ALA A 183 4.43 -8.67 -3.07
CA ALA A 183 5.54 -8.28 -3.92
C ALA A 183 6.91 -8.48 -3.26
N VAL A 184 7.03 -8.18 -1.97
CA VAL A 184 8.30 -8.38 -1.25
C VAL A 184 8.56 -9.86 -0.96
N VAL A 185 7.53 -10.67 -0.72
CA VAL A 185 7.69 -12.14 -0.63
C VAL A 185 8.28 -12.68 -1.94
N GLU A 186 7.77 -12.29 -3.10
CA GLU A 186 8.37 -12.67 -4.38
C GLU A 186 9.81 -12.13 -4.53
N MET A 187 10.07 -10.87 -4.16
CA MET A 187 11.42 -10.25 -4.19
C MET A 187 12.43 -11.05 -3.35
N MET A 188 11.98 -11.72 -2.29
CA MET A 188 12.78 -12.59 -1.43
C MET A 188 12.85 -14.05 -1.92
N GLY A 189 12.26 -14.37 -3.06
CA GLY A 189 12.26 -15.71 -3.66
C GLY A 189 11.16 -16.64 -3.16
N GLY A 190 10.11 -16.09 -2.53
CA GLY A 190 8.91 -16.84 -2.16
C GLY A 190 8.08 -17.26 -3.39
N THR A 191 7.27 -18.28 -3.22
CA THR A 191 6.39 -18.81 -4.28
C THR A 191 5.16 -17.91 -4.50
N PRO A 192 4.43 -18.03 -5.63
CA PRO A 192 3.16 -17.35 -5.84
C PRO A 192 2.15 -17.60 -4.70
N LYS A 193 2.08 -18.84 -4.20
CA LYS A 193 1.24 -19.16 -3.04
C LYS A 193 1.65 -18.39 -1.78
N MET A 194 2.93 -18.34 -1.46
CA MET A 194 3.45 -17.59 -0.30
C MET A 194 3.12 -16.09 -0.44
N SER A 195 3.26 -15.54 -1.63
CA SER A 195 2.91 -14.13 -1.91
C SER A 195 1.43 -13.85 -1.61
N LEU A 196 0.52 -14.72 -2.06
CA LEU A 196 -0.91 -14.57 -1.78
C LEU A 196 -1.26 -14.87 -0.31
N ASP A 197 -0.56 -15.78 0.35
CA ASP A 197 -0.69 -15.99 1.81
C ASP A 197 -0.35 -14.72 2.58
N ALA A 198 0.70 -13.99 2.18
CA ALA A 198 1.04 -12.70 2.79
C ALA A 198 -0.08 -11.66 2.61
N GLY A 199 -0.63 -11.54 1.40
CA GLY A 199 -1.79 -10.68 1.15
C GLY A 199 -3.00 -11.05 2.00
N ALA A 200 -3.29 -12.34 2.14
CA ALA A 200 -4.38 -12.84 2.97
C ALA A 200 -4.18 -12.53 4.46
N ILE A 201 -2.96 -12.67 4.98
CA ILE A 201 -2.65 -12.35 6.39
C ILE A 201 -2.81 -10.86 6.63
N VAL A 202 -2.31 -9.99 5.74
CA VAL A 202 -2.48 -8.53 5.84
C VAL A 202 -3.96 -8.15 5.92
N PHE A 203 -4.80 -8.67 5.03
CA PHE A 203 -6.24 -8.37 5.06
C PHE A 203 -6.90 -8.78 6.37
N LYS A 204 -6.61 -9.97 6.88
CA LYS A 204 -7.16 -10.44 8.16
C LYS A 204 -6.81 -9.53 9.33
N ASN A 205 -5.61 -8.94 9.31
CA ASN A 205 -5.13 -8.05 10.37
C ASN A 205 -5.77 -6.66 10.33
N ILE A 206 -6.38 -6.26 9.20
CA ILE A 206 -6.93 -4.91 9.00
C ILE A 206 -8.44 -4.90 8.78
N LEU A 207 -9.11 -6.07 8.81
CA LEU A 207 -10.56 -6.17 8.65
C LEU A 207 -11.30 -5.25 9.63
N GLY A 208 -12.28 -4.50 9.12
CA GLY A 208 -13.06 -3.55 9.89
C GLY A 208 -12.46 -2.15 10.01
N LEU A 209 -11.30 -1.87 9.41
CA LEU A 209 -10.73 -0.52 9.45
C LEU A 209 -11.61 0.45 8.66
N VAL A 210 -12.21 1.37 9.40
CA VAL A 210 -13.12 2.39 8.88
C VAL A 210 -12.40 3.50 8.10
N CYS A 211 -13.12 4.23 7.24
CA CYS A 211 -12.63 5.43 6.59
C CYS A 211 -13.34 6.67 7.18
N ASP A 212 -12.65 7.40 8.05
CA ASP A 212 -13.18 8.47 8.87
C ASP A 212 -12.29 9.75 8.82
N PRO A 213 -12.02 10.30 7.62
CA PRO A 213 -11.07 11.39 7.44
C PRO A 213 -11.58 12.70 8.08
N VAL A 214 -10.73 13.34 8.90
CA VAL A 214 -11.02 14.64 9.51
C VAL A 214 -11.20 15.70 8.42
N ALA A 215 -12.26 16.46 8.51
CA ALA A 215 -12.65 17.48 7.52
C ALA A 215 -12.86 16.92 6.10
N GLY A 216 -12.95 15.59 5.92
CA GLY A 216 -13.04 14.95 4.62
C GLY A 216 -11.71 14.94 3.83
N LEU A 217 -10.59 15.28 4.46
CA LEU A 217 -9.28 15.40 3.83
C LEU A 217 -8.45 14.12 4.03
N VAL A 218 -7.71 13.71 3.00
CA VAL A 218 -6.81 12.55 3.02
C VAL A 218 -5.52 12.88 3.80
N GLU A 219 -5.67 13.22 5.07
CA GLU A 219 -4.61 13.68 5.96
C GLU A 219 -4.64 12.98 7.30
N ILE A 220 -5.66 13.21 8.13
CA ILE A 220 -5.87 12.58 9.43
C ILE A 220 -7.09 11.66 9.35
N PRO A 221 -6.94 10.36 9.65
CA PRO A 221 -5.77 9.62 10.12
C PRO A 221 -4.90 9.02 9.01
N CYS A 222 -5.14 9.33 7.75
CA CYS A 222 -4.61 8.63 6.57
C CYS A 222 -3.08 8.53 6.56
N ALA A 223 -2.34 9.61 6.84
CA ALA A 223 -0.87 9.59 6.84
C ALA A 223 -0.31 8.55 7.84
N LYS A 224 -0.87 8.48 9.05
CA LYS A 224 -0.43 7.50 10.08
C LYS A 224 -0.86 6.07 9.72
N ARG A 225 -1.99 5.90 9.03
CA ARG A 225 -2.42 4.59 8.50
C ARG A 225 -1.52 4.09 7.38
N ASN A 226 -0.96 4.98 6.56
CA ASN A 226 0.06 4.59 5.57
C ASN A 226 1.32 4.05 6.28
N ALA A 227 1.83 4.73 7.30
CA ALA A 227 2.97 4.24 8.07
C ALA A 227 2.67 2.88 8.73
N SER A 228 1.49 2.73 9.36
CA SER A 228 1.06 1.47 9.98
C SER A 228 0.90 0.35 8.95
N GLY A 229 0.31 0.65 7.79
CA GLY A 229 0.13 -0.32 6.70
C GLY A 229 1.45 -0.83 6.14
N ALA A 230 2.45 0.06 5.99
CA ALA A 230 3.79 -0.32 5.56
C ALA A 230 4.45 -1.29 6.55
N ILE A 231 4.35 -1.02 7.86
CA ILE A 231 4.89 -1.91 8.90
C ILE A 231 4.16 -3.25 8.92
N SER A 232 2.82 -3.23 8.82
CA SER A 232 2.02 -4.46 8.74
C SER A 232 2.44 -5.35 7.57
N ALA A 233 2.71 -4.75 6.40
CA ALA A 233 3.19 -5.48 5.24
C ALA A 233 4.56 -6.13 5.49
N LEU A 234 5.54 -5.36 5.99
CA LEU A 234 6.90 -5.87 6.26
C LEU A 234 6.91 -6.98 7.33
N CYS A 235 6.16 -6.79 8.43
CA CYS A 235 6.03 -7.84 9.45
C CYS A 235 5.41 -9.12 8.87
N THR A 236 4.43 -8.99 7.98
CA THR A 236 3.78 -10.13 7.34
C THR A 236 4.71 -10.86 6.38
N VAL A 237 5.58 -10.14 5.67
CA VAL A 237 6.63 -10.75 4.85
C VAL A 237 7.49 -11.68 5.69
N ASP A 238 8.01 -11.21 6.83
CA ASP A 238 8.85 -12.03 7.71
C ASP A 238 8.10 -13.27 8.24
N LEU A 239 6.81 -13.12 8.61
CA LEU A 239 5.98 -14.27 9.02
C LEU A 239 5.93 -15.35 7.92
N VAL A 240 5.63 -14.95 6.69
CA VAL A 240 5.47 -15.90 5.59
C VAL A 240 6.82 -16.50 5.17
N MET A 241 7.88 -15.71 5.11
CA MET A 241 9.22 -16.21 4.80
C MET A 241 9.77 -17.14 5.89
N ALA A 242 9.28 -17.02 7.14
CA ALA A 242 9.54 -17.99 8.22
C ALA A 242 8.68 -19.26 8.13
N GLY A 243 7.80 -19.39 7.12
CA GLY A 243 6.97 -20.56 6.90
C GLY A 243 5.57 -20.51 7.53
N VAL A 244 5.13 -19.33 8.00
CA VAL A 244 3.75 -19.16 8.52
C VAL A 244 2.79 -19.03 7.34
N GLU A 245 1.85 -19.97 7.22
CA GLU A 245 0.85 -20.01 6.16
C GLU A 245 -0.44 -19.29 6.54
N SER A 246 -1.16 -18.77 5.56
CA SER A 246 -2.55 -18.38 5.72
C SER A 246 -3.47 -19.61 5.65
N LYS A 247 -4.22 -19.89 6.72
CA LYS A 247 -5.21 -20.98 6.70
C LYS A 247 -6.51 -20.60 6.00
N ILE A 248 -6.77 -19.32 5.82
CA ILE A 248 -7.86 -18.78 5.00
C ILE A 248 -7.25 -18.31 3.68
N PRO A 249 -7.67 -18.84 2.54
CA PRO A 249 -7.14 -18.45 1.24
C PRO A 249 -7.30 -16.95 0.93
N PHE A 250 -6.48 -16.47 0.00
CA PHE A 250 -6.50 -15.06 -0.41
C PHE A 250 -7.88 -14.62 -0.93
N ASP A 251 -8.50 -15.42 -1.79
CA ASP A 251 -9.80 -15.11 -2.39
C ASP A 251 -10.91 -14.98 -1.33
N ASP A 252 -10.90 -15.87 -0.34
CA ASP A 252 -11.84 -15.81 0.79
C ASP A 252 -11.62 -14.55 1.64
N THR A 253 -10.37 -14.14 1.85
CA THR A 253 -10.08 -12.91 2.61
C THR A 253 -10.44 -11.65 1.84
N VAL A 254 -10.26 -11.62 0.53
CA VAL A 254 -10.74 -10.52 -0.34
C VAL A 254 -12.27 -10.42 -0.31
N SER A 255 -12.96 -11.57 -0.42
CA SER A 255 -14.42 -11.64 -0.29
C SER A 255 -14.90 -11.18 1.09
N ALA A 256 -14.21 -11.60 2.16
CA ALA A 256 -14.53 -11.18 3.53
C ALA A 256 -14.33 -9.65 3.70
N MET A 257 -13.21 -9.11 3.19
CA MET A 257 -12.94 -7.67 3.22
C MET A 257 -14.05 -6.88 2.53
N TYR A 258 -14.46 -7.31 1.34
CA TYR A 258 -15.55 -6.65 0.60
C TYR A 258 -16.87 -6.69 1.37
N LYS A 259 -17.26 -7.86 1.92
CA LYS A 259 -18.50 -8.01 2.70
C LYS A 259 -18.48 -7.18 3.98
N VAL A 260 -17.37 -7.19 4.73
CA VAL A 260 -17.19 -6.36 5.92
C VAL A 260 -17.28 -4.88 5.56
N GLY A 261 -16.60 -4.43 4.49
CA GLY A 261 -16.69 -3.05 4.02
C GLY A 261 -18.13 -2.61 3.72
N ARG A 262 -18.86 -3.44 2.99
CA ARG A 262 -20.29 -3.19 2.67
C ARG A 262 -21.20 -3.17 3.89
N SER A 263 -20.82 -3.83 4.99
CA SER A 263 -21.57 -3.81 6.25
C SER A 263 -21.25 -2.63 7.16
N LEU A 264 -20.20 -1.87 6.87
CA LEU A 264 -19.91 -0.63 7.60
C LEU A 264 -21.04 0.39 7.39
N PRO A 265 -21.46 1.13 8.42
CA PRO A 265 -22.42 2.22 8.28
C PRO A 265 -21.83 3.34 7.41
N ALA A 266 -22.68 4.11 6.74
CA ALA A 266 -22.29 5.16 5.82
C ALA A 266 -21.36 6.21 6.46
N GLU A 267 -21.55 6.49 7.73
CA GLU A 267 -20.76 7.45 8.53
C GLU A 267 -19.28 7.04 8.65
N LEU A 268 -18.98 5.76 8.44
CA LEU A 268 -17.62 5.19 8.53
C LEU A 268 -17.00 4.83 7.18
N ARG A 269 -17.60 5.33 6.10
CA ARG A 269 -17.17 5.12 4.72
C ARG A 269 -16.85 6.44 4.01
N GLU A 270 -15.78 7.13 4.45
CA GLU A 270 -15.21 8.34 3.84
C GLU A 270 -16.14 9.58 3.84
N THR A 271 -17.20 9.58 4.64
CA THR A 271 -18.16 10.68 4.70
C THR A 271 -17.79 11.79 5.68
N ALA A 272 -16.77 11.58 6.52
CA ALA A 272 -16.42 12.46 7.65
C ALA A 272 -17.58 12.69 8.65
N LEU A 273 -18.56 11.78 8.66
CA LEU A 273 -19.73 11.85 9.55
C LEU A 273 -19.64 10.92 10.77
N GLY A 274 -18.54 10.18 10.91
CA GLY A 274 -18.31 9.22 12.00
C GLY A 274 -16.85 9.13 12.41
N GLY A 275 -16.55 8.20 13.32
CA GLY A 275 -15.20 7.90 13.76
C GLY A 275 -14.45 9.09 14.36
N VAL A 276 -13.15 9.21 14.03
CA VAL A 276 -12.30 10.30 14.55
C VAL A 276 -12.71 11.68 14.04
N ALA A 277 -13.36 11.74 12.88
CA ALA A 277 -13.77 13.01 12.26
C ALA A 277 -14.79 13.79 13.12
N VAL A 278 -15.64 13.11 13.88
CA VAL A 278 -16.70 13.72 14.70
C VAL A 278 -16.34 13.83 16.18
N THR A 279 -15.12 13.49 16.56
CA THR A 279 -14.63 13.75 17.93
C THR A 279 -14.51 15.26 18.18
N LYS A 280 -14.51 15.65 19.45
CA LYS A 280 -14.31 17.08 19.84
C LYS A 280 -13.08 17.68 19.15
N ALA A 281 -11.97 16.95 19.09
CA ALA A 281 -10.74 17.37 18.44
C ALA A 281 -10.91 17.43 16.90
N GLY A 282 -11.53 16.40 16.30
CA GLY A 282 -11.78 16.35 14.86
C GLY A 282 -12.65 17.53 14.38
N LEU A 283 -13.72 17.83 15.10
CA LEU A 283 -14.58 18.97 14.80
C LEU A 283 -13.85 20.33 14.97
N ALA A 284 -12.99 20.46 15.98
CA ALA A 284 -12.18 21.67 16.16
C ALA A 284 -11.17 21.86 15.00
N LEU A 285 -10.55 20.77 14.54
CA LEU A 285 -9.66 20.81 13.36
C LEU A 285 -10.43 21.15 12.09
N LYS A 286 -11.63 20.56 11.89
CA LYS A 286 -12.50 20.92 10.75
C LYS A 286 -12.83 22.40 10.72
N LYS A 287 -13.20 22.99 11.86
CA LYS A 287 -13.46 24.44 11.97
C LYS A 287 -12.22 25.27 11.59
N LYS A 288 -11.05 24.85 12.04
CA LYS A 288 -9.78 25.54 11.68
C LYS A 288 -9.53 25.53 10.18
N VAL A 289 -9.84 24.43 9.48
CA VAL A 289 -9.64 24.31 8.03
C VAL A 289 -10.62 25.19 7.24
N TYR A 290 -11.88 25.21 7.63
CA TYR A 290 -12.94 25.89 6.86
C TYR A 290 -13.29 27.30 7.37
N GLY A 291 -12.70 27.73 8.49
CA GLY A 291 -12.94 29.07 9.04
C GLY A 291 -14.32 29.24 9.70
N GLU A 292 -14.94 28.16 10.18
CA GLU A 292 -16.27 28.12 10.81
C GLU A 292 -16.18 28.28 12.33
#